data_7131ce1aca74f16a394b8e8e29af4623
#
_entry.id   7131ce1aca74f16a394b8e8e29af4623
#
_cell.length_a   1.000
_cell.length_b   1.000
_cell.length_c   1.000
_cell.angle_alpha   90.00
_cell.angle_beta   90.00
_cell.angle_gamma   90.00
#
_symmetry.space_group_name_H-M   'P 1'
#
loop_
_entity.id
_entity.type
_entity.pdbx_description
1 polymer ?
#
loop_
_entity_poly.entity_id
_entity_poly.type
_entity_poly.pdbx_seq_one_letter_code
_entity_poly.pdbx_strand_id
1 'polypeptide(L)'
;EIKKRQEMAKKAAKHGKFEIINFLNLDNLQLNNYPHNYLTNIIYKYFKKYKPDIVYTHYEHDLNIDHYHTFYSTFVASRPNNDFKIRKLLSFEIPSSTDWGIGNKSFIPNYFVDIKKYKSQKEKLLKFYKHEMRLPPHSRSIKNLNSLSIFRGGIVGLDNAEAFLVNRIID
;
A
#
# COMPACT_ATOMS: atom_id res chain seq x y z
N GLU A 1 2.55 -21.23 3.04
CA GLU A 1 2.28 -20.00 2.26
C GLU A 1 2.98 -18.78 2.87
N ILE A 2 2.86 -18.50 4.18
CA ILE A 2 3.47 -17.35 4.87
C ILE A 2 4.99 -17.28 4.64
N LYS A 3 5.75 -18.36 4.89
CA LYS A 3 7.20 -18.40 4.66
C LYS A 3 7.58 -18.02 3.23
N LYS A 4 6.82 -18.49 2.25
CA LYS A 4 7.06 -18.21 0.83
C LYS A 4 6.85 -16.72 0.50
N ARG A 5 5.81 -16.10 1.03
CA ARG A 5 5.57 -14.64 0.90
C ARG A 5 6.67 -13.82 1.56
N GLN A 6 7.13 -14.22 2.75
CA GLN A 6 8.24 -13.57 3.42
C GLN A 6 9.54 -13.63 2.61
N GLU A 7 9.87 -14.79 2.01
CA GLU A 7 11.05 -14.91 1.15
C GLU A 7 10.96 -14.01 -0.10
N MET A 8 9.79 -13.91 -0.73
CA MET A 8 9.57 -12.98 -1.84
C MET A 8 9.77 -11.53 -1.39
N ALA A 9 9.21 -11.15 -0.23
CA ALA A 9 9.36 -9.81 0.32
C ALA A 9 10.84 -9.48 0.65
N LYS A 10 11.58 -10.40 1.29
CA LYS A 10 13.01 -10.22 1.58
C LYS A 10 13.83 -10.01 0.30
N LYS A 11 13.56 -10.78 -0.76
CA LYS A 11 14.24 -10.61 -2.06
C LYS A 11 13.92 -9.25 -2.68
N ALA A 12 12.65 -8.83 -2.66
CA ALA A 12 12.24 -7.52 -3.14
C ALA A 12 12.90 -6.40 -2.33
N ALA A 13 12.91 -6.49 -1.00
CA ALA A 13 13.52 -5.50 -0.12
C ALA A 13 15.02 -5.34 -0.40
N LYS A 14 15.75 -6.46 -0.53
CA LYS A 14 17.18 -6.44 -0.87
C LYS A 14 17.44 -5.74 -2.20
N HIS A 15 16.65 -6.05 -3.23
CA HIS A 15 16.80 -5.45 -4.56
C HIS A 15 16.35 -3.98 -4.61
N GLY A 16 15.25 -3.67 -3.94
CA GLY A 16 14.68 -2.31 -3.86
C GLY A 16 15.38 -1.40 -2.86
N LYS A 17 16.31 -1.93 -2.05
CA LYS A 17 17.05 -1.21 -1.00
C LYS A 17 16.13 -0.55 0.03
N PHE A 18 15.07 -1.26 0.45
CA PHE A 18 14.21 -0.85 1.54
C PHE A 18 14.24 -1.87 2.68
N GLU A 19 13.92 -1.43 3.87
CA GLU A 19 13.96 -2.25 5.08
C GLU A 19 12.58 -2.86 5.37
N ILE A 20 12.57 -4.14 5.76
CA ILE A 20 11.39 -4.79 6.35
C ILE A 20 11.55 -4.76 7.87
N ILE A 21 10.75 -3.97 8.52
CA ILE A 21 10.81 -3.82 9.96
C ILE A 21 10.29 -5.07 10.69
N ASN A 22 9.19 -5.65 10.23
CA ASN A 22 8.60 -6.84 10.84
C ASN A 22 7.62 -7.56 9.90
N PHE A 23 7.41 -8.84 10.19
CA PHE A 23 6.31 -9.65 9.68
C PHE A 23 5.44 -10.05 10.87
N LEU A 24 4.22 -9.53 10.95
CA LEU A 24 3.33 -9.79 12.08
C LEU A 24 2.79 -11.23 12.10
N ASN A 25 2.81 -11.91 10.95
CA ASN A 25 2.32 -13.29 10.78
C ASN A 25 0.86 -13.51 11.20
N LEU A 26 0.04 -12.50 10.98
CA LEU A 26 -1.39 -12.58 11.24
C LEU A 26 -2.07 -13.43 10.16
N ASP A 27 -3.17 -14.07 10.52
CA ASP A 27 -3.93 -14.91 9.60
C ASP A 27 -4.56 -14.09 8.48
N ASN A 28 -4.46 -14.61 7.25
CA ASN A 28 -4.99 -13.95 6.05
C ASN A 28 -6.52 -13.91 6.07
N LEU A 29 -7.10 -12.78 5.72
CA LEU A 29 -8.54 -12.50 5.72
C LEU A 29 -9.20 -12.70 7.10
N GLN A 30 -8.45 -12.45 8.18
CA GLN A 30 -8.93 -12.65 9.54
C GLN A 30 -8.57 -11.49 10.49
N LEU A 31 -8.16 -10.32 9.98
CA LEU A 31 -7.85 -9.19 10.85
C LEU A 31 -9.05 -8.69 11.66
N ASN A 32 -10.28 -8.94 11.19
CA ASN A 32 -11.51 -8.68 11.90
C ASN A 32 -11.70 -9.53 13.17
N ASN A 33 -10.99 -10.66 13.30
CA ASN A 33 -11.06 -11.54 14.48
C ASN A 33 -10.18 -11.06 15.64
N TYR A 34 -9.33 -10.06 15.40
CA TYR A 34 -8.51 -9.46 16.44
C TYR A 34 -9.25 -8.28 17.10
N PRO A 35 -9.00 -7.99 18.39
CA PRO A 35 -9.55 -6.79 19.02
C PRO A 35 -9.21 -5.54 18.22
N HIS A 36 -10.15 -4.60 18.09
CA HIS A 36 -9.98 -3.39 17.27
C HIS A 36 -8.71 -2.59 17.56
N ASN A 37 -8.25 -2.59 18.81
CA ASN A 37 -7.04 -1.86 19.20
C ASN A 37 -5.74 -2.69 19.01
N TYR A 38 -5.83 -3.97 18.69
CA TYR A 38 -4.64 -4.84 18.60
C TYR A 38 -3.65 -4.34 17.54
N LEU A 39 -4.09 -4.27 16.30
CA LEU A 39 -3.26 -3.81 15.20
C LEU A 39 -2.89 -2.31 15.33
N THR A 40 -3.84 -1.49 15.81
CA THR A 40 -3.61 -0.07 16.09
C THR A 40 -2.45 0.12 17.07
N ASN A 41 -2.41 -0.64 18.18
CA ASN A 41 -1.34 -0.53 19.17
C ASN A 41 0.02 -0.98 18.63
N ILE A 42 0.05 -2.00 17.77
CA ILE A 42 1.28 -2.44 17.10
C ILE A 42 1.81 -1.32 16.20
N ILE A 43 0.97 -0.77 15.33
CA ILE A 43 1.34 0.30 14.41
C ILE A 43 1.79 1.55 15.18
N TYR A 44 1.06 1.94 16.23
CA TYR A 44 1.43 3.06 17.08
C TYR A 44 2.83 2.92 17.68
N LYS A 45 3.19 1.72 18.19
CA LYS A 45 4.54 1.45 18.71
C LYS A 45 5.62 1.67 17.64
N TYR A 46 5.36 1.27 16.39
CA TYR A 46 6.29 1.52 15.28
C TYR A 46 6.37 3.01 14.94
N PHE A 47 5.25 3.73 14.90
CA PHE A 47 5.27 5.17 14.66
C PHE A 47 6.03 5.93 15.75
N LYS A 48 5.83 5.56 17.01
CA LYS A 48 6.60 6.13 18.13
C LYS A 48 8.10 5.85 18.01
N LYS A 49 8.48 4.65 17.59
CA LYS A 49 9.88 4.23 17.45
C LYS A 49 10.57 4.88 16.26
N TYR A 50 9.93 4.88 15.08
CA TYR A 50 10.56 5.29 13.82
C TYR A 50 10.22 6.71 13.39
N LYS A 51 9.18 7.31 13.95
CA LYS A 51 8.71 8.70 13.70
C LYS A 51 8.67 9.04 12.21
N PRO A 52 7.92 8.27 11.38
CA PRO A 52 7.88 8.50 9.94
C PRO A 52 7.19 9.82 9.61
N ASP A 53 7.72 10.56 8.63
CA ASP A 53 7.08 11.76 8.08
C ASP A 53 5.94 11.40 7.12
N ILE A 54 6.10 10.32 6.35
CA ILE A 54 5.15 9.88 5.34
C ILE A 54 4.77 8.43 5.62
N VAL A 55 3.48 8.16 5.63
CA VAL A 55 2.92 6.82 5.79
C VAL A 55 2.02 6.49 4.61
N TYR A 56 2.22 5.33 4.02
CA TYR A 56 1.36 4.76 3.00
C TYR A 56 0.54 3.62 3.61
N THR A 57 -0.76 3.56 3.29
CA THR A 57 -1.67 2.53 3.76
C THR A 57 -2.65 2.13 2.66
N HIS A 58 -3.48 1.14 2.92
CA HIS A 58 -4.54 0.69 2.02
C HIS A 58 -5.64 1.76 1.88
N TYR A 59 -6.53 1.54 0.92
CA TYR A 59 -7.73 2.37 0.74
C TYR A 59 -8.87 1.91 1.66
N GLU A 60 -9.61 2.85 2.23
CA GLU A 60 -10.67 2.56 3.22
C GLU A 60 -11.87 1.77 2.69
N HIS A 61 -12.13 1.86 1.38
CA HIS A 61 -13.23 1.16 0.72
C HIS A 61 -12.76 -0.01 -0.16
N ASP A 62 -11.57 -0.54 0.12
CA ASP A 62 -11.06 -1.73 -0.57
C ASP A 62 -11.95 -2.95 -0.27
N LEU A 63 -12.14 -3.83 -1.26
CA LEU A 63 -12.94 -5.04 -1.11
C LEU A 63 -12.37 -5.99 -0.06
N ASN A 64 -11.04 -6.02 0.10
CA ASN A 64 -10.39 -6.92 1.04
C ASN A 64 -10.52 -6.37 2.46
N ILE A 65 -11.16 -7.16 3.33
CA ILE A 65 -11.41 -6.76 4.72
C ILE A 65 -10.13 -6.48 5.51
N ASP A 66 -9.03 -7.20 5.25
CA ASP A 66 -7.76 -6.96 5.92
C ASP A 66 -7.14 -5.60 5.48
N HIS A 67 -7.38 -5.18 4.24
CA HIS A 67 -6.96 -3.86 3.75
C HIS A 67 -7.70 -2.75 4.49
N TYR A 68 -9.01 -2.90 4.67
CA TYR A 68 -9.82 -1.98 5.47
C TYR A 68 -9.32 -1.90 6.91
N HIS A 69 -9.13 -3.04 7.59
CA HIS A 69 -8.64 -3.06 8.97
C HIS A 69 -7.25 -2.46 9.11
N THR A 70 -6.38 -2.68 8.12
CA THR A 70 -5.05 -2.07 8.08
C THR A 70 -5.15 -0.56 7.89
N PHE A 71 -6.00 -0.08 6.97
CA PHE A 71 -6.27 1.35 6.80
C PHE A 71 -6.77 1.96 8.12
N TYR A 72 -7.85 1.40 8.69
CA TYR A 72 -8.47 1.93 9.91
C TYR A 72 -7.46 2.00 11.07
N SER A 73 -6.73 0.92 11.30
CA SER A 73 -5.72 0.86 12.37
C SER A 73 -4.58 1.87 12.16
N THR A 74 -4.14 2.04 10.91
CA THR A 74 -3.12 3.01 10.54
C THR A 74 -3.63 4.43 10.73
N PHE A 75 -4.86 4.72 10.29
CA PHE A 75 -5.49 6.02 10.42
C PHE A 75 -5.64 6.42 11.89
N VAL A 76 -6.15 5.52 12.74
CA VAL A 76 -6.30 5.75 14.18
C VAL A 76 -4.94 5.93 14.87
N ALA A 77 -3.95 5.07 14.57
CA ALA A 77 -2.61 5.15 15.13
C ALA A 77 -1.86 6.44 14.72
N SER A 78 -2.20 7.00 13.55
CA SER A 78 -1.56 8.20 13.00
C SER A 78 -2.11 9.52 13.54
N ARG A 79 -3.07 9.49 14.48
CA ARG A 79 -3.61 10.73 15.07
C ARG A 79 -2.49 11.57 15.68
N PRO A 80 -2.52 12.90 15.51
CA PRO A 80 -1.53 13.79 16.08
C PRO A 80 -1.42 13.63 17.60
N ASN A 81 -0.19 13.57 18.10
CA ASN A 81 0.13 13.47 19.51
C ASN A 81 1.52 14.06 19.78
N ASN A 82 1.97 14.01 21.03
CA ASN A 82 3.27 14.56 21.42
C ASN A 82 4.48 13.65 21.10
N ASP A 83 4.23 12.37 20.79
CA ASP A 83 5.33 11.40 20.56
C ASP A 83 5.93 11.50 19.14
N PHE A 84 5.08 11.78 18.13
CA PHE A 84 5.47 11.87 16.72
C PHE A 84 4.45 12.69 15.91
N LYS A 85 4.88 13.15 14.73
CA LYS A 85 4.03 13.90 13.80
C LYS A 85 4.17 13.31 12.39
N ILE A 86 3.15 12.63 11.91
CA ILE A 86 3.09 12.14 10.52
C ILE A 86 2.59 13.30 9.65
N ARG A 87 3.44 13.77 8.73
CA ARG A 87 3.14 14.90 7.85
C ARG A 87 2.22 14.51 6.69
N LYS A 88 2.40 13.31 6.13
CA LYS A 88 1.55 12.83 5.04
C LYS A 88 1.04 11.42 5.33
N LEU A 89 -0.26 11.24 5.22
CA LEU A 89 -0.93 9.93 5.26
C LEU A 89 -1.62 9.71 3.92
N LEU A 90 -1.17 8.71 3.18
CA LEU A 90 -1.55 8.45 1.80
C LEU A 90 -2.09 7.04 1.64
N SER A 91 -3.22 6.89 0.96
CA SER A 91 -3.73 5.57 0.56
C SER A 91 -3.35 5.23 -0.87
N PHE A 92 -2.97 3.98 -1.10
CA PHE A 92 -2.66 3.42 -2.41
C PHE A 92 -3.76 2.48 -2.89
N GLU A 93 -3.84 2.29 -4.22
CA GLU A 93 -4.75 1.34 -4.85
C GLU A 93 -4.07 -0.03 -5.04
N ILE A 94 -4.84 -1.08 -4.85
CA ILE A 94 -4.42 -2.46 -5.14
C ILE A 94 -5.30 -3.02 -6.25
N PRO A 95 -4.78 -3.16 -7.49
CA PRO A 95 -5.50 -3.79 -8.60
C PRO A 95 -6.01 -5.17 -8.24
N SER A 96 -7.24 -5.47 -8.61
CA SER A 96 -8.03 -6.66 -8.25
C SER A 96 -8.70 -6.64 -6.88
N SER A 97 -8.61 -5.53 -6.16
CA SER A 97 -9.22 -5.39 -4.84
C SER A 97 -9.85 -3.99 -4.69
N THR A 98 -9.06 -2.94 -4.81
CA THR A 98 -9.55 -1.55 -4.75
C THR A 98 -10.53 -1.24 -5.89
N ASP A 99 -10.35 -1.85 -7.07
CA ASP A 99 -11.24 -1.69 -8.25
C ASP A 99 -12.70 -2.10 -7.96
N TRP A 100 -12.90 -2.96 -6.97
CA TRP A 100 -14.20 -3.50 -6.55
C TRP A 100 -14.77 -2.79 -5.31
N GLY A 101 -14.37 -1.58 -5.07
CA GLY A 101 -14.66 -0.80 -3.86
C GLY A 101 -16.05 -1.00 -3.26
N ILE A 102 -16.13 -1.09 -1.95
CA ILE A 102 -17.39 -1.30 -1.22
C ILE A 102 -18.27 -0.06 -1.32
N GLY A 103 -19.57 -0.27 -1.55
CA GLY A 103 -20.57 0.80 -1.57
C GLY A 103 -20.43 1.79 -2.72
N ASN A 104 -19.95 1.31 -3.89
CA ASN A 104 -19.71 2.14 -5.08
C ASN A 104 -18.73 3.31 -4.84
N LYS A 105 -17.81 3.14 -3.91
CA LYS A 105 -16.77 4.13 -3.61
C LYS A 105 -15.54 3.85 -4.45
N SER A 106 -15.41 4.61 -5.55
CA SER A 106 -14.24 4.55 -6.42
C SER A 106 -13.01 5.15 -5.76
N PHE A 107 -11.84 4.61 -6.07
CA PHE A 107 -10.57 5.22 -5.71
C PHE A 107 -10.31 6.44 -6.61
N ILE A 108 -10.35 7.63 -6.03
CA ILE A 108 -10.12 8.90 -6.73
C ILE A 108 -8.84 9.52 -6.18
N PRO A 109 -7.68 9.25 -6.79
CA PRO A 109 -6.40 9.78 -6.30
C PRO A 109 -6.28 11.28 -6.58
N ASN A 110 -5.55 11.96 -5.70
CA ASN A 110 -5.28 13.39 -5.78
C ASN A 110 -3.81 13.77 -5.48
N TYR A 111 -2.93 12.76 -5.34
CA TYR A 111 -1.50 12.93 -5.17
C TYR A 111 -0.76 11.98 -6.13
N PHE A 112 0.09 12.53 -7.00
CA PHE A 112 0.73 11.79 -8.08
C PHE A 112 2.24 11.89 -7.96
N VAL A 113 2.92 10.77 -8.15
CA VAL A 113 4.38 10.66 -8.08
C VAL A 113 4.90 10.17 -9.43
N ASP A 114 5.76 10.96 -10.08
CA ASP A 114 6.45 10.53 -11.31
C ASP A 114 7.34 9.33 -11.04
N ILE A 115 7.05 8.23 -11.72
CA ILE A 115 7.81 6.99 -11.63
C ILE A 115 8.53 6.62 -12.94
N LYS A 116 8.60 7.53 -13.91
CA LYS A 116 9.24 7.26 -15.23
C LYS A 116 10.62 6.62 -15.06
N LYS A 117 11.47 7.19 -14.21
CA LYS A 117 12.82 6.69 -13.94
C LYS A 117 12.86 5.34 -13.19
N TYR A 118 11.79 5.00 -12.48
CA TYR A 118 11.70 3.83 -11.61
C TYR A 118 10.84 2.69 -12.16
N LYS A 119 10.21 2.87 -13.33
CA LYS A 119 9.33 1.88 -13.95
C LYS A 119 10.00 0.51 -14.10
N SER A 120 11.19 0.46 -14.67
CA SER A 120 11.94 -0.79 -14.84
C SER A 120 12.29 -1.46 -13.50
N GLN A 121 12.62 -0.66 -12.48
CA GLN A 121 12.88 -1.17 -11.14
C GLN A 121 11.60 -1.74 -10.51
N LYS A 122 10.47 -1.04 -10.62
CA LYS A 122 9.16 -1.52 -10.16
C LYS A 122 8.80 -2.87 -10.78
N GLU A 123 8.95 -3.01 -12.10
CA GLU A 123 8.70 -4.29 -12.79
C GLU A 123 9.61 -5.42 -12.28
N LYS A 124 10.89 -5.14 -12.03
CA LYS A 124 11.82 -6.12 -11.45
C LYS A 124 11.37 -6.55 -10.04
N LEU A 125 10.91 -5.60 -9.21
CA LEU A 125 10.40 -5.91 -7.86
C LEU A 125 9.14 -6.78 -7.93
N LEU A 126 8.21 -6.49 -8.82
CA LEU A 126 7.01 -7.28 -9.02
C LEU A 126 7.31 -8.74 -9.44
N LYS A 127 8.37 -8.98 -10.20
CA LYS A 127 8.79 -10.33 -10.61
C LYS A 127 9.21 -11.22 -9.42
N PHE A 128 9.61 -10.65 -8.28
CA PHE A 128 9.86 -11.45 -7.08
C PHE A 128 8.56 -12.04 -6.51
N TYR A 129 7.41 -11.41 -6.76
CA TYR A 129 6.09 -11.86 -6.34
C TYR A 129 5.37 -12.68 -7.42
N LYS A 130 6.10 -13.47 -8.21
CA LYS A 130 5.59 -14.23 -9.37
C LYS A 130 4.34 -15.07 -9.09
N HIS A 131 4.16 -15.54 -7.86
CA HIS A 131 2.98 -16.33 -7.47
C HIS A 131 1.75 -15.46 -7.20
N GLU A 132 1.92 -14.18 -6.96
CA GLU A 132 0.85 -13.19 -6.81
C GLU A 132 0.50 -12.53 -8.16
N MET A 133 1.45 -12.51 -9.09
CA MET A 133 1.23 -11.99 -10.44
C MET A 133 0.38 -12.95 -11.26
N ARG A 134 -0.39 -12.40 -12.20
CA ARG A 134 -1.27 -13.14 -13.10
C ARG A 134 -0.97 -12.78 -14.55
N LEU A 135 -1.46 -13.62 -15.48
CA LEU A 135 -1.39 -13.31 -16.90
C LEU A 135 -2.54 -12.35 -17.31
N PRO A 136 -2.36 -11.56 -18.38
CA PRO A 136 -3.45 -10.80 -18.96
C PRO A 136 -4.66 -11.71 -19.29
N PRO A 137 -5.91 -11.24 -19.15
CA PRO A 137 -6.31 -9.84 -18.89
C PRO A 137 -6.43 -9.45 -17.42
N HIS A 138 -5.95 -10.26 -16.49
CA HIS A 138 -6.09 -10.01 -15.05
C HIS A 138 -5.43 -8.67 -14.65
N SER A 139 -6.06 -7.88 -13.76
CA SER A 139 -5.57 -6.58 -13.31
C SER A 139 -4.17 -6.62 -12.67
N ARG A 140 -3.80 -7.73 -11.99
CA ARG A 140 -2.44 -7.96 -11.47
C ARG A 140 -1.45 -8.49 -12.52
N SER A 141 -1.69 -8.34 -13.81
CA SER A 141 -0.67 -8.62 -14.83
C SER A 141 0.29 -7.43 -14.96
N ILE A 142 1.55 -7.69 -15.32
CA ILE A 142 2.55 -6.62 -15.58
C ILE A 142 2.02 -5.65 -16.64
N LYS A 143 1.34 -6.16 -17.68
CA LYS A 143 0.74 -5.34 -18.73
C LYS A 143 -0.26 -4.33 -18.15
N ASN A 144 -1.21 -4.79 -17.33
CA ASN A 144 -2.25 -3.93 -16.79
C ASN A 144 -1.71 -2.96 -15.72
N LEU A 145 -0.74 -3.38 -14.90
CA LEU A 145 -0.06 -2.49 -13.96
C LEU A 145 0.69 -1.36 -14.68
N ASN A 146 1.32 -1.65 -15.83
CA ASN A 146 1.94 -0.63 -16.66
C ASN A 146 0.90 0.31 -17.29
N SER A 147 -0.22 -0.23 -17.79
CA SER A 147 -1.32 0.56 -18.33
C SER A 147 -1.89 1.49 -17.27
N LEU A 148 -2.05 1.02 -16.03
CA LEU A 148 -2.50 1.84 -14.91
C LEU A 148 -1.53 3.00 -14.65
N SER A 149 -0.21 2.75 -14.63
CA SER A 149 0.78 3.81 -14.40
C SER A 149 0.79 4.87 -15.51
N ILE A 150 0.56 4.47 -16.76
CA ILE A 150 0.41 5.38 -17.91
C ILE A 150 -0.87 6.21 -17.75
N PHE A 151 -2.00 5.54 -17.44
CA PHE A 151 -3.27 6.22 -17.22
C PHE A 151 -3.18 7.25 -16.09
N ARG A 152 -2.62 6.88 -14.94
CA ARG A 152 -2.44 7.80 -13.82
C ARG A 152 -1.49 8.94 -14.14
N GLY A 153 -0.44 8.68 -14.92
CA GLY A 153 0.47 9.73 -15.42
C GLY A 153 -0.25 10.71 -16.36
N GLY A 154 -1.01 10.18 -17.34
CA GLY A 154 -1.74 11.00 -18.32
C GLY A 154 -2.71 12.00 -17.70
N ILE A 155 -3.32 11.67 -16.55
CA ILE A 155 -4.21 12.59 -15.82
C ILE A 155 -3.50 13.93 -15.47
N VAL A 156 -2.20 13.86 -15.20
CA VAL A 156 -1.41 15.01 -14.71
C VAL A 156 -0.25 15.41 -15.65
N GLY A 157 -0.24 14.91 -16.88
CA GLY A 157 0.79 15.25 -17.87
C GLY A 157 2.14 14.57 -17.64
N LEU A 158 2.17 13.41 -17.00
CA LEU A 158 3.36 12.59 -16.79
C LEU A 158 3.31 11.32 -17.65
N ASP A 159 4.46 10.80 -18.06
CA ASP A 159 4.51 9.54 -18.82
C ASP A 159 4.05 8.33 -18.00
N ASN A 160 4.44 8.28 -16.73
CA ASN A 160 4.07 7.24 -15.80
C ASN A 160 3.99 7.81 -14.39
N ALA A 161 2.92 7.51 -13.66
CA ALA A 161 2.79 7.88 -12.26
C ALA A 161 2.26 6.74 -11.39
N GLU A 162 2.63 6.75 -10.12
CA GLU A 162 1.84 6.17 -9.05
C GLU A 162 0.94 7.23 -8.46
N ALA A 163 -0.28 6.84 -8.13
CA ALA A 163 -1.29 7.77 -7.66
C ALA A 163 -1.82 7.34 -6.28
N PHE A 164 -2.05 8.32 -5.43
CA PHE A 164 -2.45 8.13 -4.04
C PHE A 164 -3.62 9.04 -3.69
N LEU A 165 -4.44 8.59 -2.74
CA LEU A 165 -5.43 9.43 -2.09
C LEU A 165 -4.81 10.02 -0.82
N VAL A 166 -4.84 11.35 -0.73
CA VAL A 166 -4.41 12.05 0.48
C VAL A 166 -5.48 11.93 1.55
N ASN A 167 -5.18 11.24 2.65
CA ASN A 167 -6.03 11.22 3.83
C ASN A 167 -5.72 12.41 4.76
N ARG A 168 -4.46 12.83 4.82
CA ARG A 168 -4.02 14.00 5.58
C ARG A 168 -2.66 14.51 5.09
N ILE A 169 -2.55 15.85 5.01
CA ILE A 169 -1.27 16.58 4.89
C ILE A 169 -1.21 17.61 6.00
N ILE A 170 -0.03 17.73 6.62
CA ILE A 170 0.33 18.76 7.58
C ILE A 170 1.66 19.35 7.11
N ASP A 171 1.69 20.62 6.79
CA ASP A 171 2.89 21.38 6.40
C ASP A 171 3.63 21.96 7.61
#